data_b305e1e1ce49b43cbac256351af78e31
#
_entry.id   b305e1e1ce49b43cbac256351af78e31
#
_cell.length_a   1.000
_cell.length_b   1.000
_cell.length_c   1.000
_cell.angle_alpha   90.00
_cell.angle_beta   90.00
_cell.angle_gamma   90.00
#
_symmetry.space_group_name_H-M   'P 1'
#
loop_
_entity.id
_entity.type
_entity.pdbx_description
1 polymer ?
#
loop_
_entity_poly.entity_id
_entity_poly.type
_entity_poly.pdbx_seq_one_letter_code
_entity_poly.pdbx_strand_id
1 'polypeptide(L)'
;MFRRNPVSWFSGRGESFLMKEEVKTELDWVLHQTEGQFFERKSCIDRSNGQVRRRNVRDVARNVAETLVAMANADGGALALGIEDDGTVTGVDYPEDRLEVLRRAPQTHVRPPLRAHWQTGVLLGQQILLISVDWSSEVHQLTDGRYLLRVGDQNMPFPAGDIEAMKAGKRRRVTESRFLAEARLEDLDLSLVDELAERAGLSEPPPQVLVRYHLAEQRNGRVMLTLAALLLFGKDPARWHPRCGIDFVKYSGTQRQLGAALNIVKRKRIEAPLVHLISEAYRAIEPHLRERQQLVDLFFEERLEYPTFAWQEAIVNAVAHRDYRYEGLSIEVWMFDDHLAIRSPGELVEPVTLERLQSLTRIHASRNPRIVRVLTDLGYMREQGEGIPRMFFVMEREGLYPPELLLLAEAIFTVTLKNTPVYSLETLRWLAQLESLSLSGNQKRLLAYAKEHGNAFTSRAYQKLASVDLYTASREIKDLIRKGIVRLPKKGGRVYLLSSPNAPSSGSKPEEYLALEPVLTAKGDVRNEDIRFALGVSRRQAARVAQRLVELGWLFPVGSRRGRRYLPTLQ
;
A
#
# COMPACT_ATOMS: atom_id res chain seq x y z
N MET A 1 0.71 -14.89 36.14
CA MET A 1 1.73 -15.73 36.80
C MET A 1 2.40 -16.59 35.76
N PHE A 2 3.52 -16.11 35.17
CA PHE A 2 4.58 -16.94 34.57
C PHE A 2 5.76 -16.00 34.26
N ARG A 3 6.67 -15.98 35.23
CA ARG A 3 8.00 -15.40 35.06
C ARG A 3 8.84 -16.38 34.25
N ARG A 4 9.57 -15.93 33.24
CA ARG A 4 10.71 -16.64 32.70
C ARG A 4 11.99 -15.85 32.99
N ASN A 5 12.88 -16.50 33.74
CA ASN A 5 14.22 -16.08 34.07
C ASN A 5 15.15 -16.11 32.84
N PRO A 6 16.18 -15.25 32.79
CA PRO A 6 17.23 -15.38 31.80
C PRO A 6 18.28 -16.38 32.27
N VAL A 7 18.70 -17.24 31.35
CA VAL A 7 19.80 -18.20 31.52
C VAL A 7 21.13 -17.47 31.30
N SER A 8 21.96 -17.45 32.32
CA SER A 8 23.37 -17.07 32.30
C SER A 8 24.21 -18.24 31.78
N TRP A 9 25.07 -18.02 30.80
CA TRP A 9 26.31 -18.81 30.52
C TRP A 9 27.27 -17.91 29.75
N PHE A 10 28.39 -17.56 30.23
CA PHE A 10 29.76 -18.00 30.19
C PHE A 10 30.70 -16.88 30.67
N SER A 11 31.42 -17.20 31.71
CA SER A 11 32.68 -16.54 32.12
C SER A 11 33.84 -17.05 31.25
N GLY A 12 34.65 -16.13 30.73
CA GLY A 12 35.88 -16.49 30.04
C GLY A 12 36.70 -15.26 29.61
N ARG A 13 37.56 -14.78 30.54
CA ARG A 13 38.86 -14.07 30.34
C ARG A 13 38.99 -13.02 29.24
N GLY A 14 39.11 -11.81 29.68
CA GLY A 14 40.12 -10.78 29.44
C GLY A 14 40.69 -10.62 28.02
N GLU A 15 40.08 -9.72 27.28
CA GLU A 15 40.82 -8.76 26.46
C GLU A 15 39.99 -7.47 26.49
N SER A 16 40.55 -6.41 27.08
CA SER A 16 39.97 -5.07 27.09
C SER A 16 40.03 -4.51 25.66
N PHE A 17 39.01 -4.80 24.86
CA PHE A 17 38.71 -3.95 23.73
C PHE A 17 38.14 -2.65 24.32
N LEU A 18 38.99 -1.62 24.36
CA LEU A 18 38.55 -0.23 24.44
C LEU A 18 37.58 -0.01 23.24
N MET A 19 36.28 -0.22 23.47
CA MET A 19 35.27 0.36 22.62
C MET A 19 35.46 1.88 22.73
N LYS A 20 36.03 2.48 21.68
CA LYS A 20 35.91 3.91 21.48
C LYS A 20 34.42 4.19 21.52
N GLU A 21 33.97 4.94 22.54
CA GLU A 21 32.67 5.61 22.44
C GLU A 21 32.69 6.40 21.14
N GLU A 22 31.97 5.92 20.15
CA GLU A 22 31.69 6.68 18.93
C GLU A 22 30.94 7.93 19.39
N VAL A 23 31.59 9.07 19.30
CA VAL A 23 30.97 10.36 19.53
C VAL A 23 29.85 10.49 18.51
N LYS A 24 28.61 10.28 18.94
CA LYS A 24 27.44 10.46 18.09
C LYS A 24 27.48 11.88 17.52
N THR A 25 27.56 12.00 16.21
CA THR A 25 27.52 13.29 15.53
C THR A 25 26.04 13.69 15.34
N GLU A 26 25.78 14.99 15.22
CA GLU A 26 24.41 15.50 14.95
C GLU A 26 23.75 14.92 13.69
N LEU A 27 24.52 14.22 12.85
CA LEU A 27 24.07 13.66 11.56
C LEU A 27 24.03 12.12 11.54
N ASP A 28 24.28 11.43 12.66
CA ASP A 28 24.28 9.95 12.69
C ASP A 28 22.91 9.35 12.30
N TRP A 29 21.82 10.08 12.56
CA TRP A 29 20.47 9.68 12.16
C TRP A 29 20.32 9.44 10.64
N VAL A 30 21.14 10.11 9.80
CA VAL A 30 21.12 9.97 8.34
C VAL A 30 21.44 8.54 7.88
N LEU A 31 22.23 7.79 8.66
CA LEU A 31 22.56 6.38 8.38
C LEU A 31 21.36 5.45 8.58
N HIS A 32 20.48 5.80 9.51
CA HIS A 32 19.34 4.97 9.88
C HIS A 32 18.07 5.32 9.12
N GLN A 33 18.05 6.49 8.46
CA GLN A 33 16.89 6.92 7.67
C GLN A 33 16.81 6.15 6.36
N THR A 34 15.64 5.65 6.00
CA THR A 34 15.39 5.01 4.70
C THR A 34 14.99 6.06 3.66
N GLU A 35 15.37 5.84 2.40
CA GLU A 35 14.88 6.66 1.29
C GLU A 35 13.38 6.56 1.14
N GLY A 36 12.72 7.68 0.82
CA GLY A 36 11.27 7.74 0.73
C GLY A 36 10.78 9.15 0.37
N GLN A 37 9.58 9.47 0.82
CA GLN A 37 8.91 10.75 0.54
C GLN A 37 9.70 11.94 1.07
N PHE A 38 10.32 11.81 2.24
CA PHE A 38 10.96 12.93 2.96
C PHE A 38 12.49 12.86 2.98
N PHE A 39 13.08 11.76 2.51
CA PHE A 39 14.52 11.57 2.59
C PHE A 39 15.08 10.91 1.33
N GLU A 40 16.25 11.38 0.91
CA GLU A 40 16.98 10.86 -0.24
C GLU A 40 18.49 10.89 0.03
N ARG A 41 19.23 9.92 -0.52
CA ARG A 41 20.68 9.91 -0.57
C ARG A 41 21.15 10.19 -1.97
N LYS A 42 22.28 10.85 -2.11
CA LYS A 42 22.90 11.06 -3.44
C LYS A 42 24.42 10.92 -3.37
N SER A 43 24.92 10.10 -4.26
CA SER A 43 26.35 9.90 -4.45
C SER A 43 27.02 11.06 -5.18
N CYS A 44 28.23 11.41 -4.74
CA CYS A 44 29.16 12.28 -5.44
C CYS A 44 30.15 11.51 -6.33
N ILE A 45 30.02 10.18 -6.40
CA ILE A 45 30.97 9.29 -7.07
C ILE A 45 30.30 8.62 -8.28
N ASP A 46 31.06 8.46 -9.37
CA ASP A 46 30.69 7.68 -10.53
C ASP A 46 31.52 6.39 -10.57
N ARG A 47 30.82 5.26 -10.71
CA ARG A 47 31.40 3.90 -10.80
C ARG A 47 31.09 3.22 -12.13
N SER A 48 30.52 3.92 -13.09
CA SER A 48 29.99 3.35 -14.34
C SER A 48 31.01 2.62 -15.21
N ASN A 49 32.32 2.96 -15.09
CA ASN A 49 33.40 2.38 -15.90
C ASN A 49 34.37 1.49 -15.09
N GLY A 50 33.96 0.97 -13.95
CA GLY A 50 34.84 0.17 -13.08
C GLY A 50 35.94 0.97 -12.36
N GLN A 51 35.96 2.30 -12.55
CA GLN A 51 36.84 3.22 -11.83
C GLN A 51 36.00 4.15 -10.96
N VAL A 52 36.45 4.32 -9.73
CA VAL A 52 35.84 5.29 -8.81
C VAL A 52 36.31 6.69 -9.21
N ARG A 53 35.38 7.52 -9.70
CA ARG A 53 35.66 8.89 -10.10
C ARG A 53 34.66 9.85 -9.45
N ARG A 54 35.11 11.06 -9.15
CA ARG A 54 34.24 12.14 -8.71
C ARG A 54 33.33 12.58 -9.86
N ARG A 55 32.03 12.69 -9.60
CA ARG A 55 31.05 13.21 -10.56
C ARG A 55 31.31 14.68 -10.87
N ASN A 56 30.92 15.12 -12.05
CA ASN A 56 30.94 16.54 -12.38
C ASN A 56 29.97 17.30 -11.44
N VAL A 57 30.47 18.34 -10.79
CA VAL A 57 29.67 19.12 -9.80
C VAL A 57 28.40 19.72 -10.42
N ARG A 58 28.40 20.07 -11.71
CA ARG A 58 27.21 20.61 -12.41
C ARG A 58 26.11 19.55 -12.56
N ASP A 59 26.50 18.29 -12.80
CA ASP A 59 25.54 17.20 -12.91
C ASP A 59 24.96 16.85 -11.52
N VAL A 60 25.79 16.87 -10.47
CA VAL A 60 25.33 16.72 -9.10
C VAL A 60 24.40 17.87 -8.71
N ALA A 61 24.73 19.12 -9.04
CA ALA A 61 23.90 20.29 -8.78
C ALA A 61 22.51 20.18 -9.44
N ARG A 62 22.47 19.66 -10.68
CA ARG A 62 21.20 19.41 -11.39
C ARG A 62 20.37 18.34 -10.66
N ASN A 63 20.98 17.21 -10.27
CA ASN A 63 20.28 16.16 -9.54
C ASN A 63 19.78 16.64 -8.17
N VAL A 64 20.57 17.46 -7.47
CA VAL A 64 20.14 18.12 -6.23
C VAL A 64 18.90 18.98 -6.49
N ALA A 65 18.93 19.84 -7.52
CA ALA A 65 17.80 20.69 -7.87
C ALA A 65 16.54 19.88 -8.23
N GLU A 66 16.68 18.77 -8.98
CA GLU A 66 15.58 17.87 -9.33
C GLU A 66 14.91 17.29 -8.09
N THR A 67 15.69 16.77 -7.14
CA THR A 67 15.16 16.21 -5.89
C THR A 67 14.50 17.28 -5.04
N LEU A 68 15.14 18.45 -4.87
CA LEU A 68 14.59 19.53 -4.07
C LEU A 68 13.29 20.11 -4.64
N VAL A 69 13.18 20.23 -5.98
CA VAL A 69 11.91 20.64 -6.64
C VAL A 69 10.82 19.63 -6.39
N ALA A 70 11.12 18.35 -6.56
CA ALA A 70 10.14 17.28 -6.34
C ALA A 70 9.63 17.27 -4.90
N MET A 71 10.55 17.40 -3.93
CA MET A 71 10.23 17.49 -2.50
C MET A 71 9.43 18.74 -2.16
N ALA A 72 9.84 19.93 -2.61
CA ALA A 72 9.14 21.19 -2.31
C ALA A 72 7.74 21.25 -2.95
N ASN A 73 7.58 20.61 -4.10
CA ASN A 73 6.27 20.48 -4.74
C ASN A 73 5.36 19.48 -4.03
N ALA A 74 5.92 18.47 -3.36
CA ALA A 74 5.18 17.48 -2.56
C ALA A 74 5.02 17.96 -1.10
N ASP A 75 5.83 17.47 -0.19
CA ASP A 75 5.64 17.61 1.26
C ASP A 75 6.89 18.14 1.98
N GLY A 76 7.91 18.57 1.23
CA GLY A 76 9.22 18.91 1.75
C GLY A 76 10.11 17.67 1.89
N GLY A 77 11.28 17.83 2.49
CA GLY A 77 12.18 16.71 2.74
C GLY A 77 13.65 17.12 2.87
N ALA A 78 14.51 16.12 3.02
CA ALA A 78 15.94 16.28 3.14
C ALA A 78 16.71 15.37 2.19
N LEU A 79 17.81 15.89 1.66
CA LEU A 79 18.74 15.21 0.79
C LEU A 79 20.10 15.13 1.46
N ALA A 80 20.65 13.93 1.67
CA ALA A 80 22.00 13.69 2.14
C ALA A 80 22.92 13.44 0.96
N LEU A 81 23.90 14.33 0.74
CA LEU A 81 24.87 14.22 -0.33
C LEU A 81 26.19 13.66 0.19
N GLY A 82 26.78 12.71 -0.54
CA GLY A 82 28.00 11.98 -0.17
C GLY A 82 27.72 10.64 0.49
N ILE A 83 26.52 10.09 0.28
CA ILE A 83 26.12 8.75 0.73
C ILE A 83 25.55 8.00 -0.46
N GLU A 84 25.96 6.73 -0.59
CA GLU A 84 25.48 5.81 -1.63
C GLU A 84 24.11 5.22 -1.24
N ASP A 85 23.40 4.63 -2.19
CA ASP A 85 22.07 4.01 -1.98
C ASP A 85 22.13 2.85 -0.97
N ASP A 86 23.29 2.16 -0.85
CA ASP A 86 23.53 1.09 0.12
C ASP A 86 23.89 1.60 1.54
N GLY A 87 23.93 2.92 1.73
CA GLY A 87 24.31 3.57 2.98
C GLY A 87 25.80 3.79 3.17
N THR A 88 26.65 3.40 2.21
CA THR A 88 28.10 3.65 2.27
C THR A 88 28.37 5.15 2.21
N VAL A 89 29.10 5.69 3.22
CA VAL A 89 29.47 7.10 3.26
C VAL A 89 30.75 7.30 2.44
N THR A 90 30.62 7.98 1.30
CA THR A 90 31.72 8.26 0.38
C THR A 90 32.21 9.69 0.44
N GLY A 91 31.41 10.58 1.06
CA GLY A 91 31.75 11.97 1.30
C GLY A 91 31.52 12.89 0.10
N VAL A 92 31.60 14.19 0.41
CA VAL A 92 31.52 15.28 -0.56
C VAL A 92 32.90 15.93 -0.66
N ASP A 93 33.72 15.38 -1.53
CA ASP A 93 35.10 15.83 -1.72
C ASP A 93 35.19 16.81 -2.90
N TYR A 94 34.63 18.02 -2.75
CA TYR A 94 34.77 19.13 -3.70
C TYR A 94 35.45 20.31 -3.05
N PRO A 95 36.30 21.07 -3.81
CA PRO A 95 36.81 22.37 -3.36
C PRO A 95 35.65 23.35 -3.07
N GLU A 96 35.90 24.34 -2.19
CA GLU A 96 34.85 25.25 -1.71
C GLU A 96 34.14 26.04 -2.83
N ASP A 97 34.87 26.44 -3.87
CA ASP A 97 34.31 27.08 -5.08
C ASP A 97 33.31 26.18 -5.80
N ARG A 98 33.51 24.87 -5.75
CA ARG A 98 32.60 23.85 -6.31
C ARG A 98 31.45 23.52 -5.38
N LEU A 99 31.65 23.53 -4.06
CA LEU A 99 30.57 23.41 -3.08
C LEU A 99 29.57 24.56 -3.22
N GLU A 100 30.04 25.77 -3.53
CA GLU A 100 29.18 26.92 -3.77
C GLU A 100 28.25 26.72 -5.00
N VAL A 101 28.69 25.97 -6.02
CA VAL A 101 27.84 25.60 -7.16
C VAL A 101 26.66 24.71 -6.71
N LEU A 102 26.91 23.78 -5.77
CA LEU A 102 25.85 22.95 -5.19
C LEU A 102 24.90 23.80 -4.35
N ARG A 103 25.41 24.66 -3.48
CA ARG A 103 24.60 25.54 -2.62
C ARG A 103 23.68 26.46 -3.44
N ARG A 104 24.13 26.90 -4.62
CA ARG A 104 23.33 27.75 -5.52
C ARG A 104 22.37 26.98 -6.43
N ALA A 105 22.40 25.64 -6.43
CA ALA A 105 21.55 24.85 -7.32
C ALA A 105 20.05 25.18 -7.19
N PRO A 106 19.47 25.36 -5.97
CA PRO A 106 18.07 25.74 -5.81
C PRO A 106 17.70 27.11 -6.38
N GLN A 107 18.67 28.02 -6.50
CA GLN A 107 18.46 29.35 -7.06
C GLN A 107 18.72 29.38 -8.58
N THR A 108 19.68 28.60 -9.07
CA THR A 108 20.11 28.63 -10.48
C THR A 108 19.30 27.73 -11.38
N HIS A 109 18.87 26.58 -10.87
CA HIS A 109 18.16 25.55 -11.66
C HIS A 109 16.64 25.52 -11.43
N VAL A 110 16.10 26.37 -10.53
CA VAL A 110 14.69 26.30 -10.12
C VAL A 110 13.98 27.64 -10.35
N ARG A 111 12.70 27.60 -10.78
CA ARG A 111 11.82 28.74 -10.99
C ARG A 111 10.42 28.48 -10.40
N PRO A 112 9.89 29.36 -9.51
CA PRO A 112 10.64 30.38 -8.77
C PRO A 112 11.75 29.75 -7.93
N PRO A 113 12.80 30.49 -7.51
CA PRO A 113 13.90 29.96 -6.73
C PRO A 113 13.45 29.35 -5.41
N LEU A 114 14.08 28.24 -5.00
CA LEU A 114 13.83 27.58 -3.73
C LEU A 114 14.75 28.11 -2.63
N ARG A 115 14.20 28.21 -1.41
CA ARG A 115 14.98 28.36 -0.19
C ARG A 115 15.30 26.97 0.35
N ALA A 116 16.57 26.64 0.46
CA ALA A 116 17.04 25.38 1.02
C ALA A 116 17.92 25.67 2.24
N HIS A 117 17.83 24.82 3.27
CA HIS A 117 18.67 24.86 4.46
C HIS A 117 19.83 23.89 4.28
N TRP A 118 21.04 24.32 4.57
CA TRP A 118 22.26 23.58 4.37
C TRP A 118 22.94 23.32 5.71
N GLN A 119 23.29 22.07 5.95
CA GLN A 119 24.08 21.66 7.10
C GLN A 119 25.26 20.83 6.61
N THR A 120 26.46 21.19 7.00
CA THR A 120 27.68 20.43 6.73
C THR A 120 28.05 19.67 7.99
N GLY A 121 28.40 18.40 7.84
CA GLY A 121 28.87 17.61 8.98
C GLY A 121 29.85 16.53 8.54
N VAL A 122 30.44 15.84 9.52
CA VAL A 122 31.35 14.74 9.32
C VAL A 122 30.67 13.46 9.80
N LEU A 123 30.59 12.46 8.93
CA LEU A 123 29.98 11.17 9.21
C LEU A 123 30.99 10.07 8.82
N LEU A 124 31.33 9.18 9.76
CA LEU A 124 32.36 8.14 9.57
C LEU A 124 33.68 8.69 8.98
N GLY A 125 34.09 9.90 9.42
CA GLY A 125 35.30 10.55 8.95
C GLY A 125 35.22 11.22 7.58
N GLN A 126 34.05 11.22 6.93
CA GLN A 126 33.80 11.83 5.63
C GLN A 126 32.89 13.05 5.79
N GLN A 127 33.20 14.12 5.06
CA GLN A 127 32.32 15.29 5.01
C GLN A 127 31.08 14.99 4.18
N ILE A 128 29.89 15.28 4.71
CA ILE A 128 28.62 15.18 4.02
C ILE A 128 27.90 16.54 4.03
N LEU A 129 26.99 16.72 3.08
CA LEU A 129 26.06 17.84 3.05
C LEU A 129 24.62 17.34 3.21
N LEU A 130 23.95 17.85 4.23
CA LEU A 130 22.51 17.68 4.38
C LEU A 130 21.82 18.94 3.87
N ILE A 131 20.86 18.74 2.95
CA ILE A 131 20.12 19.82 2.31
C ILE A 131 18.65 19.56 2.58
N SER A 132 17.95 20.48 3.23
CA SER A 132 16.52 20.34 3.46
C SER A 132 15.73 21.46 2.81
N VAL A 133 14.53 21.13 2.36
CA VAL A 133 13.54 22.06 1.84
C VAL A 133 12.20 21.78 2.50
N ASP A 134 11.53 22.89 2.86
CA ASP A 134 10.16 22.81 3.31
C ASP A 134 9.22 22.59 2.15
N TRP A 135 8.03 22.07 2.48
CA TRP A 135 6.89 22.20 1.60
C TRP A 135 6.71 23.68 1.19
N SER A 136 6.62 23.92 -0.11
CA SER A 136 6.41 25.29 -0.62
C SER A 136 4.93 25.51 -0.96
N SER A 137 4.40 26.69 -0.61
CA SER A 137 3.08 27.15 -1.06
C SER A 137 3.03 27.47 -2.57
N GLU A 138 4.20 27.63 -3.21
CA GLU A 138 4.32 27.83 -4.65
C GLU A 138 4.63 26.52 -5.36
N VAL A 139 4.35 26.47 -6.67
CA VAL A 139 4.75 25.36 -7.51
C VAL A 139 6.03 25.73 -8.24
N HIS A 140 7.05 24.90 -8.06
CA HIS A 140 8.38 25.10 -8.64
C HIS A 140 8.60 24.22 -9.87
N GLN A 141 9.32 24.76 -10.85
CA GLN A 141 9.76 24.02 -12.03
C GLN A 141 11.27 24.12 -12.18
N LEU A 142 11.87 23.17 -12.87
CA LEU A 142 13.25 23.25 -13.31
C LEU A 142 13.40 24.28 -14.45
N THR A 143 14.59 24.82 -14.63
CA THR A 143 14.88 25.78 -15.73
C THR A 143 14.72 25.16 -17.12
N ASP A 144 14.69 23.84 -17.24
CA ASP A 144 14.37 23.12 -18.48
C ASP A 144 12.85 22.94 -18.72
N GLY A 145 12.01 23.49 -17.85
CA GLY A 145 10.54 23.48 -17.97
C GLY A 145 9.84 22.28 -17.33
N ARG A 146 10.59 21.30 -16.78
CA ARG A 146 9.99 20.14 -16.13
C ARG A 146 9.44 20.50 -14.75
N TYR A 147 8.25 19.96 -14.45
CA TYR A 147 7.67 19.94 -13.11
C TYR A 147 7.83 18.53 -12.56
N LEU A 148 8.32 18.44 -11.33
CA LEU A 148 8.52 17.16 -10.64
C LEU A 148 7.74 17.14 -9.32
N LEU A 149 7.23 15.97 -8.96
CA LEU A 149 6.57 15.69 -7.70
C LEU A 149 7.22 14.47 -7.06
N ARG A 150 7.52 14.55 -5.77
CA ARG A 150 8.01 13.41 -5.01
C ARG A 150 6.86 12.44 -4.72
N VAL A 151 7.02 11.17 -5.08
CA VAL A 151 6.07 10.08 -4.81
C VAL A 151 6.87 8.89 -4.29
N GLY A 152 6.86 8.71 -2.97
CA GLY A 152 7.73 7.75 -2.32
C GLY A 152 9.20 8.12 -2.52
N ASP A 153 9.99 7.21 -3.06
CA ASP A 153 11.42 7.36 -3.38
C ASP A 153 11.70 7.91 -4.80
N GLN A 154 10.66 8.28 -5.56
CA GLN A 154 10.79 8.67 -6.96
C GLN A 154 10.42 10.14 -7.20
N ASN A 155 11.16 10.80 -8.09
CA ASN A 155 10.87 12.13 -8.60
C ASN A 155 10.08 11.99 -9.91
N MET A 156 8.75 12.02 -9.82
CA MET A 156 7.86 11.78 -10.95
C MET A 156 7.61 13.06 -11.74
N PRO A 157 7.62 12.99 -13.09
CA PRO A 157 7.18 14.10 -13.93
C PRO A 157 5.71 14.44 -13.64
N PHE A 158 5.40 15.73 -13.51
CA PHE A 158 4.06 16.21 -13.24
C PHE A 158 3.44 16.84 -14.52
N PRO A 159 2.22 16.42 -14.92
CA PRO A 159 1.59 16.93 -16.13
C PRO A 159 1.31 18.43 -16.07
N ALA A 160 1.64 19.15 -17.15
CA ALA A 160 1.44 20.60 -17.22
C ALA A 160 -0.03 21.03 -17.04
N GLY A 161 -0.99 20.20 -17.47
CA GLY A 161 -2.42 20.46 -17.31
C GLY A 161 -2.91 20.48 -15.86
N ASP A 162 -2.19 19.83 -14.95
CA ASP A 162 -2.57 19.72 -13.53
C ASP A 162 -1.95 20.83 -12.65
N ILE A 163 -1.11 21.71 -13.22
CA ILE A 163 -0.34 22.70 -12.45
C ILE A 163 -1.23 23.75 -11.76
N GLU A 164 -2.26 24.24 -12.45
CA GLU A 164 -3.16 25.23 -11.85
C GLU A 164 -3.99 24.63 -10.71
N ALA A 165 -4.43 23.39 -10.85
CA ALA A 165 -5.10 22.65 -9.79
C ALA A 165 -4.16 22.44 -8.59
N MET A 166 -2.88 22.06 -8.82
CA MET A 166 -1.88 21.97 -7.77
C MET A 166 -1.64 23.30 -7.05
N LYS A 167 -1.54 24.42 -7.78
CA LYS A 167 -1.40 25.77 -7.18
C LYS A 167 -2.59 26.10 -6.28
N ALA A 168 -3.82 25.83 -6.73
CA ALA A 168 -5.03 26.04 -5.95
C ALA A 168 -5.06 25.16 -4.69
N GLY A 169 -4.72 23.89 -4.82
CA GLY A 169 -4.61 22.93 -3.72
C GLY A 169 -3.59 23.36 -2.66
N LYS A 170 -2.41 23.83 -3.09
CA LYS A 170 -1.35 24.27 -2.16
C LYS A 170 -1.76 25.46 -1.30
N ARG A 171 -2.52 26.43 -1.84
CA ARG A 171 -3.01 27.57 -1.04
C ARG A 171 -3.94 27.18 0.10
N ARG A 172 -4.56 26.00 0.05
CA ARG A 172 -5.49 25.48 1.07
C ARG A 172 -4.81 24.67 2.19
N ARG A 173 -3.50 24.36 2.07
CA ARG A 173 -2.76 23.50 3.01
C ARG A 173 -2.15 24.22 4.23
N VAL A 174 -2.53 25.45 4.52
CA VAL A 174 -1.83 26.30 5.52
C VAL A 174 -2.27 26.03 6.96
N THR A 175 -3.33 25.27 7.20
CA THR A 175 -3.98 25.19 8.53
C THR A 175 -3.09 24.57 9.61
N GLU A 176 -2.44 23.43 9.33
CA GLU A 176 -1.57 22.77 10.30
C GLU A 176 -0.35 23.62 10.71
N SER A 177 0.07 24.52 9.82
CA SER A 177 1.24 25.39 9.99
C SER A 177 0.93 26.68 10.76
N ARG A 178 -0.34 26.94 11.10
CA ARG A 178 -0.76 28.14 11.84
C ARG A 178 -0.14 28.15 13.22
N PHE A 179 0.61 29.21 13.55
CA PHE A 179 1.15 29.44 14.89
C PHE A 179 0.04 29.91 15.83
N LEU A 180 0.05 29.38 17.05
CA LEU A 180 -0.90 29.73 18.11
C LEU A 180 -0.17 30.53 19.20
N ALA A 181 -0.45 31.83 19.26
CA ALA A 181 0.24 32.77 20.13
C ALA A 181 0.10 32.45 21.64
N GLU A 182 -1.00 31.78 22.00
CA GLU A 182 -1.34 31.42 23.38
C GLU A 182 -0.64 30.11 23.81
N ALA A 183 -0.22 29.28 22.86
CA ALA A 183 0.36 27.97 23.14
C ALA A 183 1.77 28.08 23.75
N ARG A 184 2.10 27.15 24.64
CA ARG A 184 3.36 27.01 25.35
C ARG A 184 3.88 25.58 25.26
N LEU A 185 5.18 25.37 25.52
CA LEU A 185 5.76 24.02 25.59
C LEU A 185 5.11 23.16 26.68
N GLU A 186 4.62 23.77 27.76
CA GLU A 186 3.90 23.06 28.83
C GLU A 186 2.56 22.47 28.40
N ASP A 187 1.98 22.97 27.30
CA ASP A 187 0.75 22.40 26.71
C ASP A 187 1.03 21.07 25.97
N LEU A 188 2.29 20.75 25.70
CA LEU A 188 2.71 19.52 25.05
C LEU A 188 3.09 18.43 26.07
N ASP A 189 2.85 17.20 25.73
CA ASP A 189 3.49 16.04 26.34
C ASP A 189 4.83 15.79 25.62
N LEU A 190 5.89 16.28 26.22
CA LEU A 190 7.23 16.20 25.63
C LEU A 190 7.76 14.77 25.57
N SER A 191 7.22 13.83 26.37
CA SER A 191 7.62 12.42 26.28
C SER A 191 7.25 11.79 24.92
N LEU A 192 6.16 12.28 24.29
CA LEU A 192 5.79 11.87 22.94
C LEU A 192 6.75 12.41 21.86
N VAL A 193 7.34 13.58 22.13
CA VAL A 193 8.38 14.14 21.24
C VAL A 193 9.68 13.38 21.40
N ASP A 194 10.00 12.92 22.63
CA ASP A 194 11.15 12.05 22.88
C ASP A 194 10.98 10.69 22.18
N GLU A 195 9.78 10.10 22.20
CA GLU A 195 9.49 8.87 21.44
C GLU A 195 9.70 9.05 19.93
N LEU A 196 9.26 10.19 19.38
CA LEU A 196 9.53 10.53 17.98
C LEU A 196 11.03 10.65 17.71
N ALA A 197 11.77 11.34 18.58
CA ALA A 197 13.21 11.51 18.46
C ALA A 197 13.94 10.16 18.48
N GLU A 198 13.59 9.28 19.41
CA GLU A 198 14.16 7.93 19.51
C GLU A 198 13.92 7.12 18.23
N ARG A 199 12.68 7.10 17.73
CA ARG A 199 12.34 6.37 16.50
C ARG A 199 13.01 6.93 15.25
N ALA A 200 13.18 8.24 15.19
CA ALA A 200 13.88 8.92 14.10
C ALA A 200 15.43 8.89 14.25
N GLY A 201 15.96 8.29 15.32
CA GLY A 201 17.40 8.23 15.60
C GLY A 201 18.01 9.60 15.96
N LEU A 202 17.18 10.53 16.44
CA LEU A 202 17.60 11.88 16.84
C LEU A 202 18.04 11.90 18.31
N SER A 203 19.04 12.72 18.63
CA SER A 203 19.54 12.93 19.99
C SER A 203 19.31 14.36 20.52
N GLU A 204 18.59 15.17 19.75
CA GLU A 204 18.27 16.53 20.12
C GLU A 204 17.18 16.59 21.20
N PRO A 205 17.18 17.60 22.08
CA PRO A 205 16.10 17.80 23.04
C PRO A 205 14.77 18.18 22.35
N PRO A 206 13.62 17.89 22.97
CA PRO A 206 12.29 18.07 22.37
C PRO A 206 12.03 19.40 21.67
N PRO A 207 12.45 20.58 22.21
CA PRO A 207 12.23 21.82 21.49
C PRO A 207 12.96 21.92 20.15
N GLN A 208 14.14 21.31 20.02
CA GLN A 208 14.90 21.27 18.77
C GLN A 208 14.30 20.28 17.79
N VAL A 209 13.82 19.13 18.27
CA VAL A 209 13.06 18.14 17.45
C VAL A 209 11.82 18.82 16.85
N LEU A 210 11.05 19.56 17.66
CA LEU A 210 9.89 20.31 17.18
C LEU A 210 10.26 21.31 16.08
N VAL A 211 11.38 22.02 16.22
CA VAL A 211 11.87 22.96 15.20
C VAL A 211 12.29 22.21 13.93
N ARG A 212 13.00 21.09 14.05
CA ARG A 212 13.42 20.24 12.91
C ARG A 212 12.24 19.72 12.10
N TYR A 213 11.13 19.38 12.76
CA TYR A 213 9.89 18.94 12.10
C TYR A 213 8.99 20.11 11.66
N HIS A 214 9.48 21.38 11.78
CA HIS A 214 8.72 22.60 11.50
C HIS A 214 7.40 22.72 12.30
N LEU A 215 7.34 22.06 13.44
CA LEU A 215 6.22 22.10 14.39
C LEU A 215 6.33 23.28 15.35
N ALA A 216 7.52 23.85 15.47
CA ALA A 216 7.80 25.03 16.26
C ALA A 216 8.79 25.95 15.53
N GLU A 217 8.78 27.24 15.94
CA GLU A 217 9.76 28.24 15.50
C GLU A 217 10.22 29.05 16.69
N GLN A 218 11.52 29.35 16.75
CA GLN A 218 12.06 30.22 17.78
C GLN A 218 12.02 31.68 17.33
N ARG A 219 11.17 32.47 17.97
CA ARG A 219 11.02 33.92 17.68
C ARG A 219 11.23 34.71 18.96
N ASN A 220 12.15 35.66 18.94
CA ASN A 220 12.43 36.57 20.06
C ASN A 220 12.62 35.85 21.41
N GLY A 221 13.38 34.74 21.39
CA GLY A 221 13.66 33.94 22.60
C GLY A 221 12.49 33.06 23.08
N ARG A 222 11.39 33.03 22.37
CA ARG A 222 10.19 32.21 22.66
C ARG A 222 9.96 31.15 21.58
N VAL A 223 9.59 29.95 22.01
CA VAL A 223 9.15 28.86 21.11
C VAL A 223 7.68 29.09 20.77
N MET A 224 7.40 29.32 19.49
CA MET A 224 6.06 29.43 18.95
C MET A 224 5.64 28.09 18.37
N LEU A 225 4.51 27.55 18.83
CA LEU A 225 4.00 26.24 18.41
C LEU A 225 2.99 26.37 17.28
N THR A 226 3.04 25.42 16.36
CA THR A 226 2.04 25.29 15.29
C THR A 226 0.82 24.49 15.78
N LEU A 227 -0.31 24.59 15.06
CA LEU A 227 -1.47 23.74 15.32
C LEU A 227 -1.10 22.25 15.20
N ALA A 228 -0.26 21.87 14.23
CA ALA A 228 0.21 20.50 14.09
C ALA A 228 0.90 19.97 15.36
N ALA A 229 1.77 20.77 16.00
CA ALA A 229 2.43 20.38 17.26
C ALA A 229 1.41 20.07 18.36
N LEU A 230 0.39 20.91 18.49
CA LEU A 230 -0.63 20.78 19.53
C LEU A 230 -1.60 19.61 19.25
N LEU A 231 -1.88 19.32 17.99
CA LEU A 231 -2.67 18.14 17.60
C LEU A 231 -1.88 16.84 17.82
N LEU A 232 -0.59 16.83 17.45
CA LEU A 232 0.26 15.63 17.54
C LEU A 232 0.62 15.28 18.98
N PHE A 233 1.00 16.28 19.79
CA PHE A 233 1.65 16.10 21.09
C PHE A 233 0.95 16.84 22.24
N GLY A 234 -0.15 17.54 22.00
CA GLY A 234 -0.84 18.31 23.02
C GLY A 234 -1.42 17.41 24.13
N LYS A 235 -1.27 17.80 25.40
CA LYS A 235 -1.89 17.13 26.55
C LYS A 235 -3.42 17.13 26.45
N ASP A 236 -3.99 18.19 25.87
CA ASP A 236 -5.40 18.36 25.58
C ASP A 236 -5.56 18.94 24.15
N PRO A 237 -5.52 18.11 23.12
CA PRO A 237 -5.69 18.59 21.75
C PRO A 237 -7.08 19.17 21.48
N ALA A 238 -8.11 18.74 22.22
CA ALA A 238 -9.48 19.24 22.06
C ALA A 238 -9.63 20.72 22.46
N ARG A 239 -8.77 21.24 23.32
CA ARG A 239 -8.68 22.68 23.65
C ARG A 239 -8.37 23.51 22.41
N TRP A 240 -7.53 23.00 21.52
CA TRP A 240 -7.04 23.69 20.33
C TRP A 240 -7.87 23.42 19.08
N HIS A 241 -8.52 22.24 19.07
CA HIS A 241 -9.39 21.79 18.00
C HIS A 241 -10.47 20.86 18.55
N PRO A 242 -11.67 21.38 18.86
CA PRO A 242 -12.69 20.68 19.66
C PRO A 242 -13.16 19.34 19.10
N ARG A 243 -12.98 19.08 17.81
CA ARG A 243 -13.42 17.86 17.13
C ARG A 243 -12.27 17.09 16.47
N CYS A 244 -11.04 17.21 16.99
CA CYS A 244 -9.87 16.53 16.42
C CYS A 244 -9.88 15.00 16.58
N GLY A 245 -10.76 14.45 17.43
CA GLY A 245 -10.86 13.02 17.69
C GLY A 245 -11.68 12.21 16.69
N ILE A 246 -11.97 10.94 17.06
CA ILE A 246 -12.74 9.98 16.28
C ILE A 246 -14.04 9.64 17.04
N ASP A 247 -15.17 9.76 16.37
CA ASP A 247 -16.47 9.29 16.85
C ASP A 247 -16.75 7.88 16.29
N PHE A 248 -16.60 6.85 17.11
CA PHE A 248 -16.94 5.46 16.77
C PHE A 248 -18.39 5.16 17.14
N VAL A 249 -19.20 4.66 16.19
CA VAL A 249 -20.57 4.27 16.39
C VAL A 249 -20.85 2.91 15.75
N LYS A 250 -21.34 1.96 16.55
CA LYS A 250 -21.81 0.66 16.07
C LYS A 250 -23.33 0.67 16.02
N TYR A 251 -23.87 0.29 14.87
CA TYR A 251 -25.29 0.15 14.60
C TYR A 251 -25.67 -1.32 14.48
N SER A 252 -26.89 -1.71 14.83
CA SER A 252 -27.49 -2.98 14.43
C SER A 252 -28.17 -2.81 13.07
N GLY A 253 -28.03 -3.84 12.21
CA GLY A 253 -28.52 -3.78 10.83
C GLY A 253 -27.57 -3.09 9.86
N THR A 254 -28.07 -2.81 8.66
CA THR A 254 -27.25 -2.36 7.51
C THR A 254 -27.37 -0.86 7.22
N GLN A 255 -28.22 -0.15 7.96
CA GLN A 255 -28.47 1.27 7.76
C GLN A 255 -28.73 1.98 9.08
N ARG A 256 -28.32 3.24 9.18
CA ARG A 256 -28.65 4.09 10.31
C ARG A 256 -30.15 4.40 10.34
N GLN A 257 -30.78 4.14 11.46
CA GLN A 257 -32.18 4.48 11.72
C GLN A 257 -32.28 5.71 12.65
N LEU A 258 -33.30 6.51 12.46
CA LEU A 258 -33.52 7.75 13.19
C LEU A 258 -34.82 7.69 14.01
N GLY A 259 -34.96 8.60 14.98
CA GLY A 259 -36.16 8.71 15.82
C GLY A 259 -36.35 7.52 16.75
N ALA A 260 -37.59 7.02 16.87
CA ALA A 260 -37.94 5.94 17.76
C ALA A 260 -37.31 4.59 17.37
N ALA A 261 -36.85 4.43 16.13
CA ALA A 261 -36.20 3.23 15.62
C ALA A 261 -34.68 3.27 15.75
N LEU A 262 -34.13 4.18 16.55
CA LEU A 262 -32.67 4.35 16.73
C LEU A 262 -32.00 3.02 17.05
N ASN A 263 -31.03 2.63 16.22
CA ASN A 263 -30.36 1.33 16.25
C ASN A 263 -28.89 1.39 16.68
N ILE A 264 -28.52 2.39 17.48
CA ILE A 264 -27.14 2.49 18.04
C ILE A 264 -26.94 1.43 19.10
N VAL A 265 -25.96 0.57 18.91
CA VAL A 265 -25.54 -0.47 19.86
C VAL A 265 -24.43 0.05 20.78
N LYS A 266 -23.49 0.80 20.21
CA LYS A 266 -22.33 1.34 20.93
C LYS A 266 -21.95 2.69 20.36
N ARG A 267 -21.57 3.61 21.23
CA ARG A 267 -20.93 4.87 20.85
C ARG A 267 -19.73 5.13 21.74
N LYS A 268 -18.61 5.50 21.15
CA LYS A 268 -17.41 5.90 21.89
C LYS A 268 -16.76 7.08 21.16
N ARG A 269 -16.50 8.15 21.89
CA ARG A 269 -15.66 9.23 21.43
C ARG A 269 -14.22 8.96 21.87
N ILE A 270 -13.29 9.05 20.94
CA ILE A 270 -11.88 8.78 21.14
C ILE A 270 -11.15 10.10 20.97
N GLU A 271 -10.57 10.58 22.05
CA GLU A 271 -9.85 11.86 22.12
C GLU A 271 -8.46 11.60 22.69
N ALA A 272 -7.45 11.88 21.91
CA ALA A 272 -6.04 11.72 22.27
C ALA A 272 -5.18 12.60 21.35
N PRO A 273 -3.91 12.88 21.69
CA PRO A 273 -2.91 13.36 20.73
C PRO A 273 -2.89 12.47 19.49
N LEU A 274 -2.72 13.05 18.30
CA LEU A 274 -2.84 12.27 17.04
C LEU A 274 -1.89 11.08 16.99
N VAL A 275 -0.70 11.18 17.59
CA VAL A 275 0.26 10.07 17.68
C VAL A 275 -0.30 8.87 18.46
N HIS A 276 -1.22 9.07 19.39
CA HIS A 276 -1.91 8.01 20.14
C HIS A 276 -3.32 7.74 19.62
N LEU A 277 -3.96 8.71 18.95
CA LEU A 277 -5.34 8.61 18.49
C LEU A 277 -5.56 7.37 17.61
N ILE A 278 -4.60 7.04 16.74
CA ILE A 278 -4.66 5.89 15.84
C ILE A 278 -4.69 4.59 16.65
N SER A 279 -3.77 4.40 17.59
CA SER A 279 -3.71 3.20 18.41
C SER A 279 -4.91 3.06 19.35
N GLU A 280 -5.41 4.18 19.90
CA GLU A 280 -6.64 4.18 20.71
C GLU A 280 -7.88 3.84 19.88
N ALA A 281 -7.93 4.31 18.61
CA ALA A 281 -9.00 3.93 17.70
C ALA A 281 -8.96 2.42 17.40
N TYR A 282 -7.78 1.85 17.17
CA TYR A 282 -7.65 0.40 16.97
C TYR A 282 -8.15 -0.38 18.18
N ARG A 283 -7.69 -0.07 19.37
CA ARG A 283 -8.14 -0.71 20.63
C ARG A 283 -9.65 -0.55 20.86
N ALA A 284 -10.25 0.53 20.38
CA ALA A 284 -11.68 0.77 20.55
C ALA A 284 -12.54 0.02 19.53
N ILE A 285 -12.05 -0.23 18.32
CA ILE A 285 -12.80 -0.78 17.18
C ILE A 285 -12.61 -2.30 17.10
N GLU A 286 -11.38 -2.78 17.24
CA GLU A 286 -11.01 -4.20 17.06
C GLU A 286 -11.87 -5.18 17.84
N PRO A 287 -12.23 -4.95 19.14
CA PRO A 287 -13.09 -5.88 19.90
C PRO A 287 -14.52 -6.01 19.37
N HIS A 288 -14.92 -5.16 18.45
CA HIS A 288 -16.25 -5.17 17.83
C HIS A 288 -16.26 -5.80 16.44
N LEU A 289 -15.09 -6.10 15.88
CA LEU A 289 -14.93 -6.85 14.63
C LEU A 289 -15.27 -8.32 14.90
N ARG A 290 -16.01 -8.93 13.98
CA ARG A 290 -16.38 -10.34 14.08
C ARG A 290 -15.28 -11.20 13.49
N GLU A 291 -15.12 -12.38 14.06
CA GLU A 291 -14.34 -13.43 13.44
C GLU A 291 -15.22 -14.22 12.48
N ARG A 292 -14.68 -14.55 11.33
CA ARG A 292 -15.29 -15.44 10.35
C ARG A 292 -14.42 -16.68 10.19
N GLN A 293 -15.05 -17.84 10.14
CA GLN A 293 -14.34 -19.06 9.79
C GLN A 293 -14.19 -19.13 8.27
N GLN A 294 -12.95 -19.19 7.82
CA GLN A 294 -12.61 -19.38 6.41
C GLN A 294 -11.87 -20.71 6.27
N LEU A 295 -12.32 -21.54 5.32
CA LEU A 295 -11.60 -22.76 4.98
C LEU A 295 -10.37 -22.39 4.12
N VAL A 296 -9.18 -22.57 4.70
CA VAL A 296 -7.91 -22.41 4.01
C VAL A 296 -7.23 -23.77 3.99
N ASP A 297 -6.97 -24.28 2.82
CA ASP A 297 -6.55 -25.66 2.60
C ASP A 297 -7.55 -26.67 3.22
N LEU A 298 -7.18 -27.46 4.19
CA LEU A 298 -8.05 -28.42 4.88
C LEU A 298 -8.45 -27.95 6.31
N PHE A 299 -8.08 -26.73 6.68
CA PHE A 299 -8.31 -26.21 8.02
C PHE A 299 -9.22 -24.99 8.00
N PHE A 300 -10.06 -24.88 9.03
CA PHE A 300 -10.80 -23.64 9.28
C PHE A 300 -9.88 -22.67 10.01
N GLU A 301 -9.57 -21.55 9.36
CA GLU A 301 -8.89 -20.42 9.98
C GLU A 301 -9.91 -19.39 10.43
N GLU A 302 -9.75 -18.90 11.66
CA GLU A 302 -10.49 -17.75 12.15
C GLU A 302 -9.81 -16.48 11.62
N ARG A 303 -10.56 -15.68 10.88
CA ARG A 303 -10.10 -14.41 10.32
C ARG A 303 -11.09 -13.32 10.69
N LEU A 304 -10.58 -12.12 10.90
CA LEU A 304 -11.43 -10.94 11.06
C LEU A 304 -12.29 -10.71 9.80
N GLU A 305 -13.49 -10.19 10.00
CA GLU A 305 -14.44 -9.88 8.93
C GLU A 305 -13.91 -8.86 7.93
N TYR A 306 -12.92 -8.04 8.33
CA TYR A 306 -12.15 -7.15 7.48
C TYR A 306 -10.66 -7.47 7.61
N PRO A 307 -9.87 -7.47 6.51
CA PRO A 307 -8.42 -7.57 6.59
C PRO A 307 -7.86 -6.45 7.47
N THR A 308 -7.02 -6.81 8.43
CA THR A 308 -6.48 -5.86 9.43
C THR A 308 -5.87 -4.63 8.76
N PHE A 309 -5.06 -4.83 7.73
CA PHE A 309 -4.46 -3.72 7.00
C PHE A 309 -5.50 -2.76 6.41
N ALA A 310 -6.62 -3.27 5.85
CA ALA A 310 -7.57 -2.43 5.13
C ALA A 310 -8.26 -1.40 6.03
N TRP A 311 -8.78 -1.83 7.19
CA TRP A 311 -9.47 -0.91 8.09
C TRP A 311 -8.52 -0.02 8.88
N GLN A 312 -7.31 -0.50 9.20
CA GLN A 312 -6.29 0.29 9.86
C GLN A 312 -5.77 1.39 8.95
N GLU A 313 -5.43 1.08 7.70
CA GLU A 313 -5.01 2.06 6.70
C GLU A 313 -6.07 3.14 6.47
N ALA A 314 -7.36 2.76 6.42
CA ALA A 314 -8.43 3.72 6.27
C ALA A 314 -8.51 4.72 7.44
N ILE A 315 -8.23 4.28 8.68
CA ILE A 315 -8.18 5.15 9.87
C ILE A 315 -6.96 6.06 9.83
N VAL A 316 -5.78 5.50 9.53
CA VAL A 316 -4.55 6.29 9.41
C VAL A 316 -4.72 7.41 8.38
N ASN A 317 -5.24 7.06 7.20
CA ASN A 317 -5.49 8.03 6.14
C ASN A 317 -6.54 9.08 6.55
N ALA A 318 -7.58 8.69 7.30
CA ALA A 318 -8.58 9.60 7.81
C ALA A 318 -7.98 10.64 8.76
N VAL A 319 -7.02 10.26 9.61
CA VAL A 319 -6.30 11.17 10.52
C VAL A 319 -5.31 12.04 9.76
N ALA A 320 -4.47 11.42 8.94
CA ALA A 320 -3.37 12.09 8.24
C ALA A 320 -3.85 13.14 7.23
N HIS A 321 -4.95 12.85 6.50
CA HIS A 321 -5.46 13.70 5.42
C HIS A 321 -6.72 14.49 5.78
N ARG A 322 -7.17 14.44 7.06
CA ARG A 322 -8.29 15.24 7.54
C ARG A 322 -8.07 16.73 7.28
N ASP A 323 -9.12 17.41 6.92
CA ASP A 323 -9.11 18.88 6.84
C ASP A 323 -9.39 19.49 8.21
N TYR A 324 -8.33 19.93 8.87
CA TYR A 324 -8.40 20.56 10.20
C TYR A 324 -8.98 21.98 10.20
N ARG A 325 -9.46 22.51 9.06
CA ARG A 325 -10.28 23.72 9.03
C ARG A 325 -11.70 23.48 9.56
N TYR A 326 -12.19 22.23 9.47
CA TYR A 326 -13.53 21.87 9.95
C TYR A 326 -13.50 21.55 11.44
N GLU A 327 -13.52 22.59 12.27
CA GLU A 327 -13.47 22.44 13.74
C GLU A 327 -14.76 21.83 14.34
N GLY A 328 -15.87 21.88 13.60
CA GLY A 328 -17.17 21.33 14.02
C GLY A 328 -17.45 19.88 13.66
N LEU A 329 -16.58 19.21 12.88
CA LEU A 329 -16.77 17.86 12.39
C LEU A 329 -15.66 16.93 12.91
N SER A 330 -16.02 15.75 13.45
CA SER A 330 -15.06 14.70 13.81
C SER A 330 -14.83 13.75 12.64
N ILE A 331 -13.77 12.96 12.71
CA ILE A 331 -13.69 11.72 11.95
C ILE A 331 -14.76 10.78 12.53
N GLU A 332 -15.56 10.15 11.68
CA GLU A 332 -16.59 9.22 12.09
C GLU A 332 -16.27 7.81 11.59
N VAL A 333 -16.36 6.83 12.47
CA VAL A 333 -16.26 5.41 12.12
C VAL A 333 -17.60 4.76 12.45
N TRP A 334 -18.32 4.37 11.41
CA TRP A 334 -19.63 3.72 11.53
C TRP A 334 -19.52 2.25 11.18
N MET A 335 -19.86 1.41 12.12
CA MET A 335 -19.85 -0.04 11.96
C MET A 335 -21.28 -0.55 11.87
N PHE A 336 -21.60 -1.22 10.77
CA PHE A 336 -22.87 -1.89 10.51
C PHE A 336 -22.68 -3.42 10.49
N ASP A 337 -23.76 -4.16 10.30
CA ASP A 337 -23.67 -5.62 10.23
C ASP A 337 -23.02 -6.13 8.95
N ASP A 338 -23.01 -5.34 7.87
CA ASP A 338 -22.51 -5.69 6.53
C ASP A 338 -21.34 -4.84 6.05
N HIS A 339 -21.05 -3.71 6.72
CA HIS A 339 -19.96 -2.82 6.32
C HIS A 339 -19.42 -1.94 7.44
N LEU A 340 -18.20 -1.45 7.24
CA LEU A 340 -17.50 -0.45 8.05
C LEU A 340 -17.26 0.79 7.19
N ALA A 341 -17.76 1.95 7.61
CA ALA A 341 -17.59 3.22 6.92
C ALA A 341 -16.72 4.17 7.74
N ILE A 342 -15.60 4.60 7.19
CA ILE A 342 -14.70 5.60 7.77
C ILE A 342 -14.88 6.90 6.99
N ARG A 343 -15.27 7.98 7.69
CA ARG A 343 -15.66 9.26 7.13
C ARG A 343 -14.75 10.34 7.69
N SER A 344 -13.97 10.99 6.85
CA SER A 344 -13.05 12.07 7.22
C SER A 344 -13.50 13.40 6.65
N PRO A 345 -13.58 14.47 7.44
CA PRO A 345 -13.84 15.82 6.94
C PRO A 345 -12.73 16.26 5.99
N GLY A 346 -13.10 16.71 4.80
CA GLY A 346 -12.21 17.23 3.78
C GLY A 346 -12.51 16.68 2.38
N GLU A 347 -12.26 17.52 1.39
CA GLU A 347 -12.19 17.12 -0.02
C GLU A 347 -10.85 16.44 -0.32
N LEU A 348 -10.68 15.87 -1.50
CA LEU A 348 -9.37 15.39 -1.96
C LEU A 348 -8.45 16.60 -2.26
N VAL A 349 -7.14 16.39 -2.09
CA VAL A 349 -6.13 17.43 -2.37
C VAL A 349 -5.57 17.23 -3.75
N GLU A 350 -5.70 18.23 -4.61
CA GLU A 350 -5.09 18.18 -5.93
C GLU A 350 -3.57 17.87 -5.85
N PRO A 351 -3.09 16.97 -6.73
CA PRO A 351 -3.74 16.43 -7.91
C PRO A 351 -4.46 15.08 -7.69
N VAL A 352 -4.76 14.69 -6.45
CA VAL A 352 -5.49 13.47 -6.12
C VAL A 352 -6.97 13.67 -6.44
N THR A 353 -7.51 12.85 -7.33
CA THR A 353 -8.94 12.81 -7.66
C THR A 353 -9.53 11.44 -7.33
N LEU A 354 -10.84 11.37 -7.14
CA LEU A 354 -11.53 10.11 -6.87
C LEU A 354 -11.30 9.10 -7.99
N GLU A 355 -11.29 9.54 -9.24
CA GLU A 355 -11.04 8.71 -10.41
C GLU A 355 -9.62 8.12 -10.40
N ARG A 356 -8.61 8.93 -10.06
CA ARG A 356 -7.22 8.46 -9.94
C ARG A 356 -7.04 7.46 -8.80
N LEU A 357 -7.73 7.65 -7.68
CA LEU A 357 -7.72 6.68 -6.57
C LEU A 357 -8.39 5.36 -6.97
N GLN A 358 -9.54 5.43 -7.64
CA GLN A 358 -10.28 4.24 -8.10
C GLN A 358 -9.55 3.49 -9.22
N SER A 359 -8.78 4.19 -10.06
CA SER A 359 -7.93 3.56 -11.08
C SER A 359 -6.60 3.04 -10.53
N LEU A 360 -6.38 3.15 -9.20
CA LEU A 360 -5.17 2.72 -8.51
C LEU A 360 -3.88 3.37 -9.06
N THR A 361 -4.02 4.57 -9.62
CA THR A 361 -2.87 5.33 -10.10
C THR A 361 -2.02 5.76 -8.90
N ARG A 362 -0.71 5.51 -8.98
CA ARG A 362 0.23 5.99 -7.96
C ARG A 362 0.25 7.51 -7.99
N ILE A 363 -0.27 8.12 -6.94
CA ILE A 363 -0.31 9.56 -6.77
C ILE A 363 -0.19 9.86 -5.28
N HIS A 364 0.54 10.89 -4.96
CA HIS A 364 0.68 11.35 -3.57
C HIS A 364 0.48 12.85 -3.51
N ALA A 365 -0.35 13.29 -2.57
CA ALA A 365 -0.44 14.67 -2.12
C ALA A 365 -1.00 14.67 -0.70
N SER A 366 -0.33 15.35 0.19
CA SER A 366 -0.74 15.46 1.58
C SER A 366 -1.40 16.81 1.86
N ARG A 367 -2.49 16.80 2.62
CA ARG A 367 -3.11 18.03 3.15
C ARG A 367 -2.29 18.59 4.30
N ASN A 368 -1.74 17.69 5.12
CA ASN A 368 -1.04 18.00 6.36
C ASN A 368 0.36 17.38 6.35
N PRO A 369 1.30 17.90 5.52
CA PRO A 369 2.61 17.28 5.33
C PRO A 369 3.42 17.13 6.63
N ARG A 370 3.25 18.02 7.61
CA ARG A 370 3.95 17.92 8.89
C ARG A 370 3.41 16.80 9.77
N ILE A 371 2.09 16.66 9.83
CA ILE A 371 1.42 15.56 10.53
C ILE A 371 1.81 14.23 9.88
N VAL A 372 1.72 14.16 8.56
CA VAL A 372 2.07 12.95 7.78
C VAL A 372 3.53 12.56 8.01
N ARG A 373 4.48 13.49 7.99
CA ARG A 373 5.89 13.23 8.28
C ARG A 373 6.10 12.60 9.65
N VAL A 374 5.47 13.16 10.69
CA VAL A 374 5.56 12.59 12.04
C VAL A 374 4.96 11.19 12.11
N LEU A 375 3.78 10.97 11.51
CA LEU A 375 3.13 9.66 11.49
C LEU A 375 3.94 8.63 10.70
N THR A 376 4.68 9.04 9.67
CA THR A 376 5.58 8.18 8.91
C THR A 376 6.79 7.76 9.74
N ASP A 377 7.46 8.72 10.40
CA ASP A 377 8.63 8.44 11.24
C ASP A 377 8.27 7.62 12.49
N LEU A 378 7.04 7.73 12.97
CA LEU A 378 6.47 6.86 14.01
C LEU A 378 6.04 5.47 13.48
N GLY A 379 6.13 5.23 12.17
CA GLY A 379 5.83 3.92 11.55
C GLY A 379 4.35 3.64 11.31
N TYR A 380 3.45 4.62 11.47
CA TYR A 380 2.02 4.47 11.15
C TYR A 380 1.73 4.46 9.65
N MET A 381 2.56 5.13 8.87
CA MET A 381 2.40 5.26 7.41
C MET A 381 3.64 4.82 6.66
N ARG A 382 3.44 4.42 5.40
CA ARG A 382 4.51 4.27 4.41
C ARG A 382 4.13 5.10 3.19
N GLU A 383 4.85 6.18 2.96
CA GLU A 383 4.50 7.15 1.92
C GLU A 383 4.99 6.74 0.53
N GLN A 384 4.54 5.58 0.05
CA GLN A 384 4.84 5.11 -1.30
C GLN A 384 3.65 5.27 -2.26
N GLY A 385 2.56 5.95 -1.81
CA GLY A 385 1.32 6.03 -2.58
C GLY A 385 0.65 4.67 -2.77
N GLU A 386 0.99 3.68 -1.95
CA GLU A 386 0.56 2.28 -2.08
C GLU A 386 -0.56 1.89 -1.10
N GLY A 387 -0.90 2.75 -0.13
CA GLY A 387 -1.88 2.44 0.92
C GLY A 387 -3.23 2.03 0.35
N ILE A 388 -3.83 2.87 -0.49
CA ILE A 388 -5.11 2.58 -1.14
C ILE A 388 -5.00 1.39 -2.11
N PRO A 389 -4.05 1.32 -3.07
CA PRO A 389 -3.87 0.12 -3.90
C PRO A 389 -3.72 -1.17 -3.10
N ARG A 390 -2.97 -1.14 -2.00
CA ARG A 390 -2.80 -2.31 -1.13
C ARG A 390 -4.09 -2.67 -0.38
N MET A 391 -4.89 -1.68 0.03
CA MET A 391 -6.21 -1.90 0.63
C MET A 391 -7.13 -2.65 -0.34
N PHE A 392 -7.18 -2.24 -1.61
CA PHE A 392 -7.91 -2.95 -2.66
C PHE A 392 -7.41 -4.39 -2.81
N PHE A 393 -6.09 -4.55 -2.91
CA PHE A 393 -5.47 -5.88 -3.07
C PHE A 393 -5.79 -6.84 -1.92
N VAL A 394 -5.71 -6.39 -0.65
CA VAL A 394 -5.97 -7.28 0.49
C VAL A 394 -7.45 -7.64 0.60
N MET A 395 -8.37 -6.72 0.30
CA MET A 395 -9.81 -7.00 0.26
C MET A 395 -10.13 -8.04 -0.82
N GLU A 396 -9.57 -7.88 -2.03
CA GLU A 396 -9.76 -8.84 -3.11
C GLU A 396 -9.16 -10.21 -2.78
N ARG A 397 -7.96 -10.25 -2.20
CA ARG A 397 -7.30 -11.50 -1.80
C ARG A 397 -8.15 -12.30 -0.80
N GLU A 398 -8.85 -11.61 0.09
CA GLU A 398 -9.76 -12.23 1.05
C GLU A 398 -11.16 -12.52 0.47
N GLY A 399 -11.37 -12.32 -0.85
CA GLY A 399 -12.64 -12.56 -1.54
C GLY A 399 -13.75 -11.61 -1.11
N LEU A 400 -13.40 -10.42 -0.63
CA LEU A 400 -14.33 -9.35 -0.26
C LEU A 400 -14.48 -8.33 -1.38
N TYR A 401 -15.56 -7.55 -1.35
CA TYR A 401 -15.73 -6.43 -2.26
C TYR A 401 -14.58 -5.42 -2.11
N PRO A 402 -14.10 -4.80 -3.21
CA PRO A 402 -13.12 -3.74 -3.11
C PRO A 402 -13.67 -2.58 -2.30
N PRO A 403 -12.81 -1.77 -1.66
CA PRO A 403 -13.21 -0.58 -0.95
C PRO A 403 -14.03 0.36 -1.83
N GLU A 404 -15.14 0.87 -1.31
CA GLU A 404 -15.90 1.93 -1.97
C GLU A 404 -15.38 3.28 -1.50
N LEU A 405 -14.93 4.11 -2.44
CA LEU A 405 -14.42 5.45 -2.17
C LEU A 405 -15.46 6.46 -2.67
N LEU A 406 -15.89 7.34 -1.79
CA LEU A 406 -16.89 8.37 -2.09
C LEU A 406 -16.47 9.73 -1.53
N LEU A 407 -16.81 10.80 -2.24
CA LEU A 407 -16.73 12.17 -1.76
C LEU A 407 -18.14 12.72 -1.62
N LEU A 408 -18.61 12.84 -0.38
CA LEU A 408 -19.96 13.30 -0.07
C LEU A 408 -19.98 14.82 0.05
N ALA A 409 -20.88 15.47 -0.71
CA ALA A 409 -21.07 16.92 -0.72
C ALA A 409 -19.75 17.71 -0.86
N GLU A 410 -18.77 17.16 -1.57
CA GLU A 410 -17.43 17.72 -1.77
C GLU A 410 -16.68 18.09 -0.48
N ALA A 411 -17.11 17.56 0.67
CA ALA A 411 -16.59 17.95 1.98
C ALA A 411 -16.25 16.78 2.91
N ILE A 412 -16.70 15.56 2.61
CA ILE A 412 -16.44 14.38 3.46
C ILE A 412 -15.99 13.23 2.59
N PHE A 413 -14.73 12.86 2.73
CA PHE A 413 -14.18 11.66 2.08
C PHE A 413 -14.57 10.42 2.89
N THR A 414 -15.13 9.41 2.23
CA THR A 414 -15.64 8.19 2.85
C THR A 414 -15.01 6.97 2.22
N VAL A 415 -14.49 6.07 3.05
CA VAL A 415 -14.03 4.73 2.70
C VAL A 415 -15.00 3.73 3.31
N THR A 416 -15.64 2.89 2.49
CA THR A 416 -16.53 1.84 2.95
C THR A 416 -15.93 0.47 2.62
N LEU A 417 -15.77 -0.36 3.65
CA LEU A 417 -15.31 -1.74 3.57
C LEU A 417 -16.51 -2.66 3.82
N LYS A 418 -16.81 -3.57 2.88
CA LYS A 418 -17.86 -4.57 3.04
C LYS A 418 -17.30 -5.90 3.56
N ASN A 419 -17.95 -6.50 4.54
CA ASN A 419 -17.56 -7.80 5.10
C ASN A 419 -18.22 -8.98 4.38
N THR A 420 -19.13 -8.69 3.44
CA THR A 420 -19.79 -9.73 2.64
C THR A 420 -18.85 -10.22 1.56
N PRO A 421 -18.71 -11.55 1.39
CA PRO A 421 -17.94 -12.11 0.30
C PRO A 421 -18.52 -11.73 -1.06
N VAL A 422 -17.65 -11.47 -2.03
CA VAL A 422 -18.05 -11.23 -3.45
C VAL A 422 -18.72 -12.46 -4.03
N TYR A 423 -18.38 -13.64 -3.49
CA TYR A 423 -18.83 -14.93 -4.01
C TYR A 423 -19.48 -15.75 -2.90
N SER A 424 -20.42 -16.59 -3.30
CA SER A 424 -21.03 -17.56 -2.40
C SER A 424 -19.96 -18.48 -1.78
N LEU A 425 -20.25 -19.04 -0.60
CA LEU A 425 -19.35 -20.00 0.06
C LEU A 425 -19.08 -21.22 -0.83
N GLU A 426 -20.07 -21.65 -1.63
CA GLU A 426 -19.91 -22.72 -2.60
C GLU A 426 -18.89 -22.34 -3.69
N THR A 427 -19.00 -21.15 -4.24
CA THR A 427 -18.06 -20.63 -5.25
C THR A 427 -16.65 -20.52 -4.69
N LEU A 428 -16.50 -20.04 -3.46
CA LEU A 428 -15.18 -19.94 -2.79
C LEU A 428 -14.55 -21.33 -2.57
N ARG A 429 -15.33 -22.31 -2.10
CA ARG A 429 -14.88 -23.71 -1.95
C ARG A 429 -14.46 -24.31 -3.29
N TRP A 430 -15.22 -24.05 -4.34
CA TRP A 430 -14.88 -24.51 -5.68
C TRP A 430 -13.60 -23.84 -6.20
N LEU A 431 -13.40 -22.54 -6.01
CA LEU A 431 -12.17 -21.83 -6.38
C LEU A 431 -10.95 -22.36 -5.62
N ALA A 432 -11.08 -22.69 -4.34
CA ALA A 432 -10.01 -23.28 -3.55
C ALA A 432 -9.48 -24.60 -4.14
N GLN A 433 -10.36 -25.42 -4.73
CA GLN A 433 -9.98 -26.66 -5.45
C GLN A 433 -9.11 -26.39 -6.70
N LEU A 434 -9.15 -25.17 -7.23
CA LEU A 434 -8.38 -24.75 -8.41
C LEU A 434 -7.04 -24.08 -8.07
N GLU A 435 -6.67 -24.00 -6.79
CA GLU A 435 -5.50 -23.22 -6.32
C GLU A 435 -4.18 -23.74 -6.89
N SER A 436 -4.05 -25.07 -7.07
CA SER A 436 -2.90 -25.71 -7.69
C SER A 436 -2.62 -25.27 -9.14
N LEU A 437 -3.60 -24.61 -9.80
CA LEU A 437 -3.52 -24.22 -11.20
C LEU A 437 -2.93 -22.83 -11.44
N SER A 438 -2.42 -22.17 -10.40
CA SER A 438 -1.76 -20.85 -10.48
C SER A 438 -2.57 -19.84 -11.30
N LEU A 439 -3.82 -19.56 -10.88
CA LEU A 439 -4.73 -18.63 -11.53
C LEU A 439 -4.42 -17.19 -11.17
N SER A 440 -4.49 -16.27 -12.14
CA SER A 440 -4.41 -14.82 -11.86
C SER A 440 -5.66 -14.35 -11.10
N GLY A 441 -5.56 -13.20 -10.39
CA GLY A 441 -6.71 -12.59 -9.71
C GLY A 441 -7.89 -12.35 -10.65
N ASN A 442 -7.62 -11.87 -11.87
CA ASN A 442 -8.63 -11.67 -12.90
C ASN A 442 -9.28 -12.98 -13.38
N GLN A 443 -8.49 -14.05 -13.51
CA GLN A 443 -9.00 -15.37 -13.84
C GLN A 443 -9.91 -15.93 -12.74
N LYS A 444 -9.51 -15.81 -11.46
CA LYS A 444 -10.34 -16.21 -10.31
C LYS A 444 -11.66 -15.44 -10.29
N ARG A 445 -11.62 -14.13 -10.51
CA ARG A 445 -12.79 -13.26 -10.58
C ARG A 445 -13.74 -13.65 -11.71
N LEU A 446 -13.21 -13.95 -12.90
CA LEU A 446 -14.00 -14.43 -14.05
C LEU A 446 -14.68 -15.76 -13.76
N LEU A 447 -13.94 -16.72 -13.21
CA LEU A 447 -14.43 -18.05 -12.90
C LEU A 447 -15.54 -18.02 -11.85
N ALA A 448 -15.37 -17.20 -10.81
CA ALA A 448 -16.38 -16.98 -9.80
C ALA A 448 -17.65 -16.35 -10.39
N TYR A 449 -17.48 -15.28 -11.17
CA TYR A 449 -18.60 -14.66 -11.90
C TYR A 449 -19.35 -15.69 -12.74
N ALA A 450 -18.64 -16.48 -13.53
CA ALA A 450 -19.24 -17.50 -14.38
C ALA A 450 -19.99 -18.57 -13.57
N LYS A 451 -19.42 -19.00 -12.42
CA LYS A 451 -20.03 -19.98 -11.51
C LYS A 451 -21.40 -19.50 -11.00
N GLU A 452 -21.51 -18.23 -10.66
CA GLU A 452 -22.73 -17.62 -10.12
C GLU A 452 -23.74 -17.20 -11.20
N HIS A 453 -23.28 -17.11 -12.47
CA HIS A 453 -24.11 -16.71 -13.62
C HIS A 453 -24.33 -17.85 -14.62
N GLY A 454 -24.69 -19.02 -14.12
CA GLY A 454 -25.08 -20.17 -14.96
C GLY A 454 -23.91 -20.88 -15.62
N ASN A 455 -22.71 -20.84 -15.05
CA ASN A 455 -21.49 -21.47 -15.53
C ASN A 455 -21.05 -21.02 -16.94
N ALA A 456 -21.42 -19.79 -17.35
CA ALA A 456 -21.15 -19.25 -18.66
C ALA A 456 -20.67 -17.81 -18.63
N PHE A 457 -19.85 -17.42 -19.59
CA PHE A 457 -19.42 -16.03 -19.77
C PHE A 457 -19.02 -15.72 -21.21
N THR A 458 -18.83 -14.43 -21.53
CA THR A 458 -18.33 -13.97 -22.82
C THR A 458 -17.02 -13.21 -22.65
N SER A 459 -16.20 -13.11 -23.70
CA SER A 459 -14.98 -12.28 -23.66
C SER A 459 -15.29 -10.83 -23.33
N ARG A 460 -16.43 -10.29 -23.79
CA ARG A 460 -16.87 -8.92 -23.45
C ARG A 460 -17.23 -8.76 -21.97
N ALA A 461 -17.87 -9.77 -21.38
CA ALA A 461 -18.14 -9.78 -19.95
C ALA A 461 -16.83 -9.77 -19.15
N TYR A 462 -15.84 -10.55 -19.58
CA TYR A 462 -14.52 -10.55 -18.94
C TYR A 462 -13.80 -9.20 -19.04
N GLN A 463 -13.76 -8.58 -20.22
CA GLN A 463 -13.17 -7.25 -20.40
C GLN A 463 -13.78 -6.23 -19.44
N LYS A 464 -15.11 -6.24 -19.31
CA LYS A 464 -15.83 -5.34 -18.39
C LYS A 464 -15.55 -5.65 -16.92
N LEU A 465 -15.54 -6.94 -16.55
CA LEU A 465 -15.36 -7.40 -15.17
C LEU A 465 -13.94 -7.10 -14.63
N ALA A 466 -12.93 -7.32 -15.47
CA ALA A 466 -11.52 -7.22 -15.09
C ALA A 466 -10.86 -5.90 -15.56
N SER A 467 -11.59 -5.03 -16.26
CA SER A 467 -11.08 -3.79 -16.87
C SER A 467 -9.85 -4.02 -17.75
N VAL A 468 -9.83 -5.13 -18.51
CA VAL A 468 -8.73 -5.52 -19.39
C VAL A 468 -9.09 -5.33 -20.86
N ASP A 469 -8.07 -5.13 -21.70
CA ASP A 469 -8.23 -5.06 -23.14
C ASP A 469 -8.58 -6.42 -23.76
N LEU A 470 -8.99 -6.40 -25.04
CA LEU A 470 -9.37 -7.62 -25.78
C LEU A 470 -8.23 -8.63 -25.90
N TYR A 471 -7.00 -8.17 -26.04
CA TYR A 471 -5.83 -9.04 -26.22
C TYR A 471 -5.51 -9.78 -24.90
N THR A 472 -5.48 -9.07 -23.79
CA THR A 472 -5.29 -9.63 -22.45
C THR A 472 -6.43 -10.61 -22.11
N ALA A 473 -7.69 -10.23 -22.32
CA ALA A 473 -8.83 -11.12 -22.12
C ALA A 473 -8.72 -12.41 -22.94
N SER A 474 -8.35 -12.30 -24.22
CA SER A 474 -8.18 -13.46 -25.10
C SER A 474 -7.05 -14.39 -24.66
N ARG A 475 -5.92 -13.82 -24.20
CA ARG A 475 -4.77 -14.58 -23.70
C ARG A 475 -5.13 -15.35 -22.43
N GLU A 476 -5.78 -14.69 -21.48
CA GLU A 476 -6.14 -15.30 -20.19
C GLU A 476 -7.26 -16.35 -20.35
N ILE A 477 -8.25 -16.12 -21.21
CA ILE A 477 -9.26 -17.15 -21.54
C ILE A 477 -8.61 -18.37 -22.20
N LYS A 478 -7.67 -18.18 -23.14
CA LYS A 478 -6.93 -19.29 -23.76
C LYS A 478 -6.11 -20.08 -22.73
N ASP A 479 -5.58 -19.41 -21.71
CA ASP A 479 -4.89 -20.08 -20.61
C ASP A 479 -5.86 -20.93 -19.78
N LEU A 480 -7.03 -20.42 -19.43
CA LEU A 480 -8.09 -21.17 -18.75
C LEU A 480 -8.58 -22.40 -19.57
N ILE A 481 -8.68 -22.25 -20.90
CA ILE A 481 -9.01 -23.38 -21.79
C ILE A 481 -7.86 -24.41 -21.77
N ARG A 482 -6.60 -23.98 -21.77
CA ARG A 482 -5.44 -24.86 -21.70
C ARG A 482 -5.36 -25.60 -20.35
N LYS A 483 -5.75 -24.95 -19.27
CA LYS A 483 -5.88 -25.54 -17.93
C LYS A 483 -7.10 -26.44 -17.78
N GLY A 484 -7.99 -26.50 -18.80
CA GLY A 484 -9.17 -27.37 -18.82
C GLY A 484 -10.33 -26.87 -17.96
N ILE A 485 -10.25 -25.66 -17.39
CA ILE A 485 -11.29 -25.10 -16.51
C ILE A 485 -12.45 -24.52 -17.33
N VAL A 486 -12.15 -24.07 -18.55
CA VAL A 486 -13.09 -23.42 -19.45
C VAL A 486 -13.10 -24.13 -20.81
N ARG A 487 -14.26 -24.24 -21.41
CA ARG A 487 -14.42 -24.80 -22.77
C ARG A 487 -15.22 -23.86 -23.66
N LEU A 488 -14.95 -23.92 -24.97
CA LEU A 488 -15.74 -23.25 -25.99
C LEU A 488 -16.62 -24.30 -26.66
N PRO A 489 -17.94 -24.31 -26.43
CA PRO A 489 -18.84 -25.40 -26.90
C PRO A 489 -18.90 -25.51 -28.43
N LYS A 490 -18.82 -24.36 -29.13
CA LYS A 490 -18.90 -24.29 -30.59
C LYS A 490 -17.71 -23.49 -31.14
N LYS A 491 -17.00 -24.07 -32.11
CA LYS A 491 -15.88 -23.38 -32.80
C LYS A 491 -16.39 -22.06 -33.41
N GLY A 492 -15.78 -20.95 -33.05
CA GLY A 492 -16.23 -19.60 -33.43
C GLY A 492 -17.37 -19.04 -32.58
N GLY A 493 -17.81 -19.73 -31.53
CA GLY A 493 -18.78 -19.24 -30.56
C GLY A 493 -18.24 -18.08 -29.71
N ARG A 494 -19.15 -17.30 -29.14
CA ARG A 494 -18.82 -16.14 -28.27
C ARG A 494 -19.03 -16.44 -26.79
N VAL A 495 -19.61 -17.58 -26.45
CA VAL A 495 -19.92 -17.99 -25.07
C VAL A 495 -18.97 -19.11 -24.65
N TYR A 496 -18.30 -18.92 -23.55
CA TYR A 496 -17.44 -19.88 -22.88
C TYR A 496 -18.20 -20.50 -21.71
N LEU A 497 -18.00 -21.78 -21.47
CA LEU A 497 -18.61 -22.50 -20.36
C LEU A 497 -17.53 -22.95 -19.39
N LEU A 498 -17.84 -22.94 -18.11
CA LEU A 498 -17.02 -23.63 -17.13
C LEU A 498 -17.06 -25.13 -17.48
N SER A 499 -15.90 -25.74 -17.47
CA SER A 499 -15.82 -27.20 -17.45
C SER A 499 -16.16 -27.60 -16.02
N SER A 500 -17.21 -28.33 -15.77
CA SER A 500 -17.39 -28.96 -14.47
C SER A 500 -16.16 -29.85 -14.26
N PRO A 501 -15.35 -29.63 -13.19
CA PRO A 501 -14.57 -30.72 -12.68
C PRO A 501 -15.62 -31.68 -12.09
N ASN A 502 -16.05 -32.60 -12.90
CA ASN A 502 -16.87 -33.77 -12.60
C ASN A 502 -17.86 -33.69 -11.43
N ALA A 503 -19.15 -33.54 -11.78
CA ALA A 503 -20.07 -34.53 -11.25
C ALA A 503 -19.86 -35.81 -12.10
N PRO A 504 -19.44 -36.94 -11.59
CA PRO A 504 -19.68 -38.20 -12.24
C PRO A 504 -21.19 -38.25 -12.40
N SER A 505 -21.66 -38.32 -13.67
CA SER A 505 -23.00 -38.79 -13.91
C SER A 505 -23.16 -40.02 -13.00
N SER A 506 -24.24 -40.11 -12.25
CA SER A 506 -24.64 -41.28 -11.47
C SER A 506 -24.96 -42.46 -12.40
N GLY A 507 -23.99 -42.84 -13.22
CA GLY A 507 -24.03 -43.93 -14.16
C GLY A 507 -22.81 -44.83 -13.94
N SER A 508 -23.01 -46.14 -14.06
CA SER A 508 -21.96 -47.15 -14.04
C SER A 508 -20.79 -46.71 -14.96
N LYS A 509 -19.55 -46.97 -14.53
CA LYS A 509 -18.34 -46.71 -15.32
C LYS A 509 -18.53 -47.25 -16.73
N PRO A 510 -18.29 -46.45 -17.79
CA PRO A 510 -18.42 -46.97 -19.18
C PRO A 510 -17.50 -48.18 -19.36
N GLU A 511 -17.94 -49.16 -20.18
CA GLU A 511 -17.15 -50.36 -20.46
C GLU A 511 -15.76 -50.01 -20.99
N GLU A 512 -15.68 -48.94 -21.80
CA GLU A 512 -14.41 -48.47 -22.35
C GLU A 512 -13.47 -47.95 -21.25
N TYR A 513 -14.00 -47.30 -20.19
CA TYR A 513 -13.21 -46.86 -19.07
C TYR A 513 -12.74 -48.02 -18.18
N LEU A 514 -13.64 -48.98 -17.92
CA LEU A 514 -13.30 -50.20 -17.17
C LEU A 514 -12.14 -50.98 -17.82
N ALA A 515 -12.13 -51.06 -19.17
CA ALA A 515 -11.06 -51.70 -19.91
C ALA A 515 -9.69 -50.93 -19.81
N LEU A 516 -9.73 -49.62 -19.54
CA LEU A 516 -8.54 -48.77 -19.38
C LEU A 516 -8.05 -48.68 -17.91
N GLU A 517 -8.88 -49.05 -16.96
CA GLU A 517 -8.60 -48.91 -15.53
C GLU A 517 -7.32 -49.63 -15.08
N PRO A 518 -6.98 -50.85 -15.57
CA PRO A 518 -5.70 -51.49 -15.23
C PRO A 518 -4.47 -50.70 -15.70
N VAL A 519 -4.58 -50.09 -16.88
CA VAL A 519 -3.49 -49.27 -17.43
C VAL A 519 -3.35 -47.94 -16.67
N LEU A 520 -4.47 -47.31 -16.35
CA LEU A 520 -4.51 -46.09 -15.56
C LEU A 520 -3.94 -46.28 -14.15
N THR A 521 -4.26 -47.43 -13.53
CA THR A 521 -3.72 -47.78 -12.19
C THR A 521 -2.22 -48.05 -12.24
N ALA A 522 -1.73 -48.67 -13.30
CA ALA A 522 -0.31 -49.04 -13.46
C ALA A 522 0.59 -47.86 -13.89
N LYS A 523 0.09 -47.00 -14.79
CA LYS A 523 0.88 -45.93 -15.44
C LYS A 523 0.50 -44.53 -15.00
N GLY A 524 -0.65 -44.34 -14.36
CA GLY A 524 -1.18 -43.01 -13.99
C GLY A 524 -1.77 -42.22 -15.16
N ASP A 525 -1.48 -42.59 -16.41
CA ASP A 525 -2.05 -41.99 -17.62
C ASP A 525 -2.24 -43.02 -18.74
N VAL A 526 -3.06 -42.68 -19.74
CA VAL A 526 -3.20 -43.47 -20.96
C VAL A 526 -2.98 -42.59 -22.18
N ARG A 527 -2.35 -43.20 -23.22
CA ARG A 527 -2.17 -42.60 -24.54
C ARG A 527 -3.07 -43.29 -25.56
N ASN A 528 -3.15 -42.72 -26.76
CA ASN A 528 -3.92 -43.33 -27.84
C ASN A 528 -3.49 -44.79 -28.13
N GLU A 529 -2.22 -45.11 -27.98
CA GLU A 529 -1.67 -46.47 -28.15
C GLU A 529 -2.15 -47.43 -27.06
N ASP A 530 -2.23 -46.98 -25.80
CA ASP A 530 -2.76 -47.80 -24.70
C ASP A 530 -4.24 -48.11 -24.90
N ILE A 531 -5.03 -47.09 -25.35
CA ILE A 531 -6.45 -47.23 -25.63
C ILE A 531 -6.66 -48.21 -26.78
N ARG A 532 -5.82 -48.14 -27.82
CA ARG A 532 -5.86 -49.08 -28.93
C ARG A 532 -5.62 -50.52 -28.49
N PHE A 533 -4.59 -50.70 -27.64
CA PHE A 533 -4.22 -52.02 -27.15
C PHE A 533 -5.31 -52.58 -26.22
N ALA A 534 -5.79 -51.80 -25.27
CA ALA A 534 -6.78 -52.24 -24.28
C ALA A 534 -8.16 -52.57 -24.90
N LEU A 535 -8.57 -51.86 -25.96
CA LEU A 535 -9.88 -52.01 -26.59
C LEU A 535 -9.87 -52.72 -27.96
N GLY A 536 -8.69 -53.06 -28.48
CA GLY A 536 -8.57 -53.68 -29.79
C GLY A 536 -9.04 -52.82 -30.98
N VAL A 537 -8.96 -51.49 -30.85
CA VAL A 537 -9.57 -50.56 -31.81
C VAL A 537 -8.51 -49.84 -32.68
N SER A 538 -8.95 -49.30 -33.82
CA SER A 538 -8.10 -48.50 -34.70
C SER A 538 -7.72 -47.16 -34.05
N ARG A 539 -6.66 -46.51 -34.56
CA ARG A 539 -6.18 -45.19 -34.07
C ARG A 539 -7.27 -44.11 -34.08
N ARG A 540 -8.15 -44.11 -35.11
CA ARG A 540 -9.28 -43.17 -35.19
C ARG A 540 -10.35 -43.45 -34.15
N GLN A 541 -10.65 -44.72 -33.90
CA GLN A 541 -11.62 -45.14 -32.89
C GLN A 541 -11.11 -44.86 -31.49
N ALA A 542 -9.86 -45.17 -31.20
CA ALA A 542 -9.22 -44.83 -29.91
C ALA A 542 -9.29 -43.31 -29.61
N ALA A 543 -9.07 -42.46 -30.60
CA ALA A 543 -9.21 -41.02 -30.46
C ALA A 543 -10.67 -40.59 -30.16
N ARG A 544 -11.66 -41.25 -30.74
CA ARG A 544 -13.09 -41.00 -30.45
C ARG A 544 -13.47 -41.48 -29.05
N VAL A 545 -13.00 -42.67 -28.66
CA VAL A 545 -13.21 -43.19 -27.30
C VAL A 545 -12.58 -42.25 -26.26
N ALA A 546 -11.33 -41.84 -26.46
CA ALA A 546 -10.68 -40.86 -25.57
C ALA A 546 -11.49 -39.56 -25.49
N GLN A 547 -11.94 -39.05 -26.62
CA GLN A 547 -12.75 -37.83 -26.66
C GLN A 547 -14.09 -38.00 -25.94
N ARG A 548 -14.78 -39.14 -26.14
CA ARG A 548 -16.03 -39.49 -25.47
C ARG A 548 -15.84 -39.61 -23.95
N LEU A 549 -14.77 -40.29 -23.49
CA LEU A 549 -14.46 -40.41 -22.05
C LEU A 549 -14.09 -39.07 -21.42
N VAL A 550 -13.49 -38.15 -22.18
CA VAL A 550 -13.26 -36.76 -21.77
C VAL A 550 -14.58 -35.98 -21.68
N GLU A 551 -15.47 -36.15 -22.65
CA GLU A 551 -16.80 -35.51 -22.65
C GLU A 551 -17.70 -36.04 -21.52
N LEU A 552 -17.57 -37.32 -21.18
CA LEU A 552 -18.25 -37.96 -20.05
C LEU A 552 -17.57 -37.67 -18.70
N GLY A 553 -16.41 -37.00 -18.69
CA GLY A 553 -15.72 -36.61 -17.50
C GLY A 553 -14.90 -37.71 -16.82
N TRP A 554 -14.64 -38.84 -17.46
CA TRP A 554 -13.83 -39.92 -16.90
C TRP A 554 -12.32 -39.77 -17.14
N LEU A 555 -11.92 -39.04 -18.20
CA LEU A 555 -10.52 -38.78 -18.52
C LEU A 555 -10.26 -37.28 -18.72
N PHE A 556 -9.05 -36.87 -18.36
CA PHE A 556 -8.59 -35.49 -18.54
C PHE A 556 -7.40 -35.44 -19.51
N PRO A 557 -7.46 -34.66 -20.63
CA PRO A 557 -6.40 -34.60 -21.62
C PRO A 557 -5.26 -33.66 -21.16
N VAL A 558 -4.01 -34.15 -21.23
CA VAL A 558 -2.79 -33.39 -20.93
C VAL A 558 -1.86 -33.44 -22.15
N GLY A 559 -1.27 -32.27 -22.51
CA GLY A 559 -0.37 -32.13 -23.64
C GLY A 559 -1.08 -31.92 -24.99
N SER A 560 -0.31 -31.76 -26.09
CA SER A 560 -0.84 -31.48 -27.43
C SER A 560 -0.23 -32.35 -28.49
N ARG A 561 -0.99 -32.62 -29.59
CA ARG A 561 -0.58 -33.39 -30.77
C ARG A 561 0.00 -34.77 -30.42
N ARG A 562 1.23 -35.10 -30.84
CA ARG A 562 1.86 -36.44 -30.68
C ARG A 562 2.15 -36.78 -29.21
N GLY A 563 2.17 -35.80 -28.31
CA GLY A 563 2.43 -36.00 -26.86
C GLY A 563 1.15 -36.01 -26.00
N ARG A 564 -0.06 -36.04 -26.58
CA ARG A 564 -1.31 -36.03 -25.81
C ARG A 564 -1.48 -37.34 -25.04
N ARG A 565 -1.69 -37.19 -23.72
CA ARG A 565 -2.01 -38.26 -22.77
C ARG A 565 -3.29 -37.90 -22.01
N TYR A 566 -3.92 -38.88 -21.42
CA TYR A 566 -5.18 -38.70 -20.69
C TYR A 566 -5.00 -39.26 -19.29
N LEU A 567 -5.25 -38.44 -18.28
CA LEU A 567 -5.23 -38.81 -16.87
C LEU A 567 -6.62 -39.20 -16.40
N PRO A 568 -6.76 -40.13 -15.44
CA PRO A 568 -8.05 -40.37 -14.79
C PRO A 568 -8.48 -39.11 -14.05
N THR A 569 -9.74 -38.84 -14.07
CA THR A 569 -10.29 -37.80 -13.23
C THR A 569 -10.35 -38.30 -11.81
N LEU A 570 -9.65 -37.67 -10.88
CA LEU A 570 -9.65 -38.04 -9.48
C LEU A 570 -11.09 -37.94 -8.93
N GLN A 571 -11.59 -39.01 -8.38
CA GLN A 571 -12.85 -39.08 -7.62
C GLN A 571 -12.69 -38.45 -6.27
#